data_dff0aca6f3e6a3996fe2f5978791acde
#
_entry.id   dff0aca6f3e6a3996fe2f5978791acde
#
_cell.length_a   1.000
_cell.length_b   1.000
_cell.length_c   1.000
_cell.angle_alpha   90.00
_cell.angle_beta   90.00
_cell.angle_gamma   90.00
#
_symmetry.space_group_name_H-M   'P 1'
#
loop_
_entity.id
_entity.type
_entity.pdbx_description
1 polymer ?
#
loop_
_entity_poly.entity_id
_entity_poly.type
_entity_poly.pdbx_seq_one_letter_code
_entity_poly.pdbx_strand_id
1 'polypeptide(L)'
;VTLNAAIDKRYVVDDFKVGEVNRVRECTYVPGGKGLNVSKPASIYGAEVVATGFVGGHAGNYIEDALKPFGIRSAFYHVDAESRSCINIWDEVNHVQTEFLEPGFTLTETDFEGFEKKFRDLVKDASVVAMSGSVPKGLDGTAYQRLVKIVKDAGKPVILDTSGDR
;
A
#
# COMPACT_ATOMS: atom_id res chain seq x y z
N VAL A 1 1.94 5.78 -5.81
CA VAL A 1 1.92 6.15 -4.37
C VAL A 1 0.93 5.27 -3.63
N THR A 2 1.34 4.71 -2.49
CA THR A 2 0.52 3.90 -1.59
C THR A 2 0.72 4.42 -0.16
N LEU A 3 -0.20 5.28 0.30
CA LEU A 3 -0.04 5.91 1.62
C LEU A 3 -0.21 4.93 2.78
N ASN A 4 -0.97 3.84 2.59
CA ASN A 4 -1.28 2.85 3.63
C ASN A 4 -0.97 1.44 3.10
N ALA A 5 0.32 1.18 2.82
CA ALA A 5 0.79 -0.11 2.35
C ALA A 5 0.54 -1.23 3.38
N ALA A 6 0.42 -2.45 2.92
CA ALA A 6 0.11 -3.60 3.75
C ALA A 6 0.90 -4.84 3.31
N ILE A 7 0.97 -5.86 4.17
CA ILE A 7 1.17 -7.23 3.74
C ILE A 7 -0.21 -7.85 3.51
N ASP A 8 -0.52 -8.20 2.25
CA ASP A 8 -1.72 -8.97 1.96
C ASP A 8 -1.42 -10.45 2.20
N LYS A 9 -2.14 -11.05 3.16
CA LYS A 9 -2.02 -12.45 3.58
C LYS A 9 -3.24 -13.21 3.09
N ARG A 10 -3.06 -14.17 2.19
CA ARG A 10 -4.14 -15.07 1.77
C ARG A 10 -4.00 -16.39 2.48
N TYR A 11 -5.03 -16.78 3.20
CA TYR A 11 -5.17 -18.07 3.87
C TYR A 11 -6.22 -18.90 3.16
N VAL A 12 -5.89 -20.15 2.84
CA VAL A 12 -6.87 -21.12 2.33
C VAL A 12 -7.21 -22.08 3.46
N VAL A 13 -8.49 -22.19 3.76
CA VAL A 13 -9.03 -23.10 4.77
C VAL A 13 -10.12 -23.97 4.15
N ASP A 14 -10.33 -25.14 4.73
CA ASP A 14 -11.45 -26.00 4.39
C ASP A 14 -12.53 -25.81 5.44
N ASP A 15 -13.70 -25.31 5.06
CA ASP A 15 -14.90 -25.11 5.89
C ASP A 15 -14.64 -24.21 7.13
N PHE A 16 -14.45 -22.90 6.84
CA PHE A 16 -14.17 -21.89 7.88
C PHE A 16 -15.28 -21.81 8.93
N LYS A 17 -14.89 -21.95 10.21
CA LYS A 17 -15.84 -21.95 11.34
C LYS A 17 -15.52 -20.87 12.35
N VAL A 18 -16.52 -20.01 12.58
CA VAL A 18 -16.44 -18.97 13.62
C VAL A 18 -16.48 -19.63 15.00
N GLY A 19 -15.57 -19.21 15.90
CA GLY A 19 -15.49 -19.71 17.26
C GLY A 19 -14.71 -21.00 17.44
N GLU A 20 -14.13 -21.54 16.37
CA GLU A 20 -13.32 -22.75 16.37
C GLU A 20 -11.88 -22.50 15.94
N VAL A 21 -11.01 -23.48 16.12
CA VAL A 21 -9.65 -23.47 15.59
C VAL A 21 -9.69 -23.87 14.11
N ASN A 22 -9.41 -22.90 13.24
CA ASN A 22 -9.29 -23.14 11.81
C ASN A 22 -7.82 -23.37 11.45
N ARG A 23 -7.51 -24.48 10.77
CA ARG A 23 -6.15 -24.78 10.30
C ARG A 23 -6.00 -24.33 8.86
N VAL A 24 -5.02 -23.46 8.64
CA VAL A 24 -4.71 -22.95 7.30
C VAL A 24 -3.97 -24.03 6.49
N ARG A 25 -4.49 -24.38 5.33
CA ARG A 25 -3.88 -25.32 4.39
C ARG A 25 -2.76 -24.68 3.58
N GLU A 26 -3.00 -23.46 3.12
CA GLU A 26 -2.05 -22.68 2.32
C GLU A 26 -2.00 -21.24 2.85
N CYS A 27 -0.80 -20.67 2.86
CA CYS A 27 -0.57 -19.30 3.29
C CYS A 27 0.33 -18.58 2.27
N THR A 28 -0.14 -17.47 1.72
CA THR A 28 0.62 -16.65 0.80
C THR A 28 0.71 -15.22 1.33
N TYR A 29 1.89 -14.63 1.25
CA TYR A 29 2.14 -13.23 1.61
C TYR A 29 2.63 -12.47 0.41
N VAL A 30 2.03 -11.31 0.15
CA VAL A 30 2.44 -10.43 -0.95
C VAL A 30 2.43 -8.97 -0.50
N PRO A 31 3.29 -8.12 -1.06
CA PRO A 31 3.19 -6.68 -0.84
C PRO A 31 1.87 -6.18 -1.41
N GLY A 32 1.11 -5.47 -0.59
CA GLY A 32 -0.26 -5.08 -0.87
C GLY A 32 -0.55 -3.61 -0.59
N GLY A 33 -1.80 -3.28 -0.81
CA GLY A 33 -2.31 -1.91 -0.89
C GLY A 33 -2.54 -1.51 -2.35
N LYS A 34 -3.62 -0.74 -2.59
CA LYS A 34 -4.11 -0.46 -3.95
C LYS A 34 -3.02 0.06 -4.90
N GLY A 35 -2.18 1.00 -4.46
CA GLY A 35 -1.10 1.53 -5.29
C GLY A 35 -0.02 0.48 -5.63
N LEU A 36 0.31 -0.45 -4.72
CA LEU A 36 1.24 -1.54 -5.01
C LEU A 36 0.61 -2.57 -5.96
N ASN A 37 -0.71 -2.76 -5.88
CA ASN A 37 -1.44 -3.60 -6.82
C ASN A 37 -1.50 -2.99 -8.24
N VAL A 38 -1.32 -1.68 -8.39
CA VAL A 38 -1.09 -1.01 -9.68
C VAL A 38 0.38 -1.11 -10.11
N SER A 39 1.31 -1.01 -9.18
CA SER A 39 2.75 -1.00 -9.46
C SER A 39 3.25 -2.30 -10.08
N LYS A 40 2.78 -3.44 -9.56
CA LYS A 40 3.20 -4.76 -10.04
C LYS A 40 2.87 -5.00 -11.52
N PRO A 41 1.60 -4.89 -11.97
CA PRO A 41 1.29 -5.05 -13.39
C PRO A 41 1.98 -3.99 -14.25
N ALA A 42 2.08 -2.74 -13.82
CA ALA A 42 2.79 -1.72 -14.59
C ALA A 42 4.25 -2.12 -14.87
N SER A 43 4.96 -2.64 -13.86
CA SER A 43 6.32 -3.14 -14.04
C SER A 43 6.38 -4.38 -14.95
N ILE A 44 5.46 -5.33 -14.82
CA ILE A 44 5.37 -6.52 -15.69
C ILE A 44 5.17 -6.11 -17.16
N TYR A 45 4.41 -5.04 -17.41
CA TYR A 45 4.22 -4.48 -18.75
C TYR A 45 5.37 -3.57 -19.22
N GLY A 46 6.49 -3.53 -18.50
CA GLY A 46 7.72 -2.87 -18.91
C GLY A 46 7.88 -1.42 -18.48
N ALA A 47 7.01 -0.89 -17.62
CA ALA A 47 7.21 0.45 -17.05
C ALA A 47 8.34 0.43 -16.00
N GLU A 48 9.17 1.46 -16.00
CA GLU A 48 10.07 1.74 -14.88
C GLU A 48 9.25 2.30 -13.71
N VAL A 49 9.16 1.56 -12.60
CA VAL A 49 8.28 1.88 -11.47
C VAL A 49 9.08 2.23 -10.22
N VAL A 50 8.71 3.35 -9.61
CA VAL A 50 9.11 3.73 -8.25
C VAL A 50 7.90 3.65 -7.34
N ALA A 51 7.94 2.77 -6.35
CA ALA A 51 6.92 2.66 -5.31
C ALA A 51 7.28 3.56 -4.12
N THR A 52 6.33 4.38 -3.69
CA THR A 52 6.51 5.29 -2.55
C THR A 52 5.21 5.45 -1.75
N GLY A 53 5.33 5.98 -0.55
CA GLY A 53 4.30 6.14 0.46
C GLY A 53 4.92 5.91 1.82
N PHE A 54 4.18 5.28 2.74
CA PHE A 54 4.68 5.00 4.09
C PHE A 54 4.80 3.51 4.34
N VAL A 55 5.88 3.12 5.00
CA VAL A 55 6.11 1.77 5.55
C VAL A 55 6.83 1.91 6.89
N GLY A 56 6.81 0.84 7.69
CA GLY A 56 7.57 0.80 8.92
C GLY A 56 7.63 -0.61 9.51
N GLY A 57 8.57 -0.81 10.42
CA GLY A 57 8.80 -2.08 11.11
C GLY A 57 9.25 -3.22 10.20
N HIS A 58 9.09 -4.44 10.68
CA HIS A 58 9.46 -5.66 9.93
C HIS A 58 8.58 -5.87 8.69
N ALA A 59 7.29 -5.55 8.78
CA ALA A 59 6.38 -5.65 7.65
C ALA A 59 6.73 -4.64 6.55
N GLY A 60 7.20 -3.44 6.91
CA GLY A 60 7.70 -2.46 5.96
C GLY A 60 8.91 -2.98 5.18
N ASN A 61 9.90 -3.55 5.87
CA ASN A 61 11.07 -4.16 5.25
C ASN A 61 10.67 -5.31 4.31
N TYR A 62 9.73 -6.17 4.76
CA TYR A 62 9.20 -7.25 3.92
C TYR A 62 8.56 -6.70 2.64
N ILE A 63 7.75 -5.64 2.74
CA ILE A 63 7.10 -5.02 1.57
C ILE A 63 8.15 -4.56 0.55
N GLU A 64 9.19 -3.87 1.00
CA GLU A 64 10.26 -3.38 0.11
C GLU A 64 11.03 -4.53 -0.52
N ASP A 65 11.39 -5.56 0.25
CA ASP A 65 12.10 -6.73 -0.27
C ASP A 65 11.26 -7.51 -1.29
N ALA A 66 9.96 -7.64 -1.05
CA ALA A 66 9.05 -8.35 -1.93
C ALA A 66 8.73 -7.61 -3.24
N LEU A 67 9.10 -6.33 -3.36
CA LEU A 67 9.00 -5.57 -4.62
C LEU A 67 10.21 -5.77 -5.54
N LYS A 68 11.37 -6.19 -5.00
CA LYS A 68 12.62 -6.37 -5.76
C LYS A 68 12.49 -7.35 -6.94
N PRO A 69 11.84 -8.53 -6.78
CA PRO A 69 11.67 -9.47 -7.90
C PRO A 69 10.89 -8.91 -9.08
N PHE A 70 10.08 -7.87 -8.87
CA PHE A 70 9.35 -7.18 -9.93
C PHE A 70 10.16 -6.05 -10.57
N GLY A 71 11.41 -5.81 -10.16
CA GLY A 71 12.20 -4.68 -10.63
C GLY A 71 11.69 -3.31 -10.18
N ILE A 72 10.81 -3.28 -9.18
CA ILE A 72 10.24 -2.05 -8.64
C ILE A 72 11.21 -1.43 -7.64
N ARG A 73 11.59 -0.18 -7.87
CA ARG A 73 12.42 0.58 -6.94
C ARG A 73 11.60 1.09 -5.76
N SER A 74 11.99 0.72 -4.55
CA SER A 74 11.39 1.23 -3.31
C SER A 74 11.94 2.60 -2.96
N ALA A 75 11.06 3.54 -2.61
CA ALA A 75 11.42 4.86 -2.11
C ALA A 75 10.43 5.33 -1.03
N PHE A 76 10.07 4.42 -0.12
CA PHE A 76 9.12 4.71 0.97
C PHE A 76 9.71 5.64 2.03
N TYR A 77 8.83 6.37 2.70
CA TYR A 77 9.14 7.06 3.95
C TYR A 77 8.91 6.09 5.11
N HIS A 78 9.93 5.89 5.93
CA HIS A 78 9.85 4.98 7.07
C HIS A 78 9.34 5.70 8.30
N VAL A 79 8.36 5.10 8.97
CA VAL A 79 7.80 5.58 10.24
C VAL A 79 8.18 4.61 11.36
N ASP A 80 8.22 5.11 12.59
CA ASP A 80 8.47 4.30 13.79
C ASP A 80 7.18 3.59 14.25
N ALA A 81 6.65 2.77 13.37
CA ALA A 81 5.45 1.96 13.60
C ALA A 81 5.44 0.77 12.62
N GLU A 82 4.69 -0.28 12.92
CA GLU A 82 4.58 -1.46 12.07
C GLU A 82 3.60 -1.23 10.93
N SER A 83 3.94 -1.60 9.71
CA SER A 83 3.00 -1.66 8.59
C SER A 83 1.94 -2.72 8.84
N ARG A 84 0.72 -2.44 8.39
CA ARG A 84 -0.46 -3.29 8.61
C ARG A 84 -0.43 -4.58 7.80
N SER A 85 -1.24 -5.54 8.23
CA SER A 85 -1.63 -6.70 7.45
C SER A 85 -3.08 -6.60 6.99
N CYS A 86 -3.37 -7.15 5.81
CA CYS A 86 -4.72 -7.42 5.35
C CYS A 86 -4.85 -8.92 5.15
N ILE A 87 -5.71 -9.58 5.92
CA ILE A 87 -5.86 -11.02 5.88
C ILE A 87 -7.10 -11.35 5.08
N ASN A 88 -6.94 -12.19 4.07
CA ASN A 88 -8.00 -12.74 3.27
C ASN A 88 -8.09 -14.23 3.53
N ILE A 89 -9.20 -14.70 4.06
CA ILE A 89 -9.49 -16.11 4.29
C ILE A 89 -10.39 -16.60 3.16
N TRP A 90 -9.88 -17.51 2.35
CA TRP A 90 -10.64 -18.23 1.34
C TRP A 90 -11.11 -19.55 1.87
N ASP A 91 -12.42 -19.74 1.96
CA ASP A 91 -13.05 -21.00 2.32
C ASP A 91 -13.29 -21.83 1.05
N GLU A 92 -12.54 -22.91 0.92
CA GLU A 92 -12.56 -23.75 -0.27
C GLU A 92 -13.85 -24.56 -0.40
N VAL A 93 -14.49 -24.93 0.70
CA VAL A 93 -15.71 -25.74 0.69
C VAL A 93 -16.93 -24.88 0.38
N ASN A 94 -17.05 -23.74 1.03
CA ASN A 94 -18.22 -22.84 0.89
C ASN A 94 -18.07 -21.82 -0.22
N HIS A 95 -16.87 -21.68 -0.84
CA HIS A 95 -16.54 -20.70 -1.88
C HIS A 95 -16.84 -19.26 -1.46
N VAL A 96 -16.53 -18.93 -0.21
CA VAL A 96 -16.70 -17.58 0.36
C VAL A 96 -15.36 -17.02 0.82
N GLN A 97 -15.29 -15.69 0.85
CA GLN A 97 -14.13 -14.94 1.27
C GLN A 97 -14.47 -14.11 2.50
N THR A 98 -13.60 -14.13 3.50
CA THR A 98 -13.68 -13.27 4.68
C THR A 98 -12.41 -12.45 4.79
N GLU A 99 -12.55 -11.14 5.01
CA GLU A 99 -11.41 -10.23 5.10
C GLU A 99 -11.30 -9.59 6.47
N PHE A 100 -10.06 -9.49 6.97
CA PHE A 100 -9.68 -8.72 8.13
C PHE A 100 -8.70 -7.64 7.70
N LEU A 101 -9.14 -6.39 7.76
CA LEU A 101 -8.36 -5.24 7.32
C LEU A 101 -7.89 -4.44 8.53
N GLU A 102 -6.60 -4.54 8.85
CA GLU A 102 -6.02 -3.71 9.88
C GLU A 102 -6.02 -2.23 9.46
N PRO A 103 -6.23 -1.30 10.41
CA PRO A 103 -6.30 0.13 10.08
C PRO A 103 -4.95 0.71 9.64
N GLY A 104 -3.84 0.10 10.04
CA GLY A 104 -2.49 0.61 9.87
C GLY A 104 -2.09 1.58 10.98
N PHE A 105 -0.93 2.19 10.81
CA PHE A 105 -0.36 3.16 11.74
C PHE A 105 -1.11 4.50 11.72
N THR A 106 -0.91 5.29 12.76
CA THR A 106 -1.35 6.68 12.81
C THR A 106 -0.16 7.58 12.50
N LEU A 107 -0.29 8.43 11.50
CA LEU A 107 0.75 9.39 11.11
C LEU A 107 0.58 10.71 11.86
N THR A 108 1.70 11.39 12.07
CA THR A 108 1.75 12.78 12.49
C THR A 108 1.87 13.71 11.28
N GLU A 109 1.57 14.99 11.47
CA GLU A 109 1.82 15.99 10.43
C GLU A 109 3.32 16.07 10.07
N THR A 110 4.20 15.89 11.04
CA THR A 110 5.65 15.85 10.80
C THR A 110 6.06 14.69 9.89
N ASP A 111 5.46 13.50 10.04
CA ASP A 111 5.70 12.37 9.14
C ASP A 111 5.27 12.72 7.71
N PHE A 112 4.11 13.36 7.58
CA PHE A 112 3.59 13.73 6.28
C PHE A 112 4.43 14.82 5.60
N GLU A 113 4.85 15.84 6.32
CA GLU A 113 5.77 16.88 5.82
C GLU A 113 7.12 16.26 5.37
N GLY A 114 7.65 15.33 6.15
CA GLY A 114 8.85 14.57 5.80
C GLY A 114 8.69 13.78 4.50
N PHE A 115 7.53 13.13 4.35
CA PHE A 115 7.19 12.44 3.13
C PHE A 115 7.02 13.39 1.94
N GLU A 116 6.32 14.52 2.11
CA GLU A 116 6.15 15.51 1.04
C GLU A 116 7.48 16.02 0.49
N LYS A 117 8.45 16.27 1.39
CA LYS A 117 9.80 16.68 0.99
C LYS A 117 10.45 15.63 0.08
N LYS A 118 10.44 14.35 0.49
CA LYS A 118 10.94 13.23 -0.31
C LYS A 118 10.17 13.08 -1.62
N PHE A 119 8.85 13.21 -1.57
CA PHE A 119 7.97 13.05 -2.72
C PHE A 119 8.21 14.12 -3.80
N ARG A 120 8.48 15.38 -3.43
CA ARG A 120 8.84 16.45 -4.37
C ARG A 120 10.06 16.08 -5.21
N ASP A 121 11.05 15.42 -4.61
CA ASP A 121 12.24 15.00 -5.36
C ASP A 121 11.92 13.84 -6.31
N LEU A 122 11.13 12.86 -5.89
CA LEU A 122 10.72 11.75 -6.73
C LEU A 122 9.87 12.19 -7.94
N VAL A 123 9.01 13.18 -7.76
CA VAL A 123 8.14 13.68 -8.84
C VAL A 123 8.93 14.33 -9.98
N LYS A 124 10.09 14.91 -9.72
CA LYS A 124 10.92 15.56 -10.76
C LYS A 124 11.26 14.59 -11.90
N ASP A 125 11.60 13.35 -11.54
CA ASP A 125 12.02 12.33 -12.49
C ASP A 125 10.86 11.46 -13.02
N ALA A 126 9.65 11.63 -12.47
CA ALA A 126 8.49 10.86 -12.89
C ALA A 126 7.91 11.39 -14.21
N SER A 127 7.49 10.50 -15.10
CA SER A 127 6.69 10.85 -16.29
C SER A 127 5.19 10.93 -15.98
N VAL A 128 4.71 10.16 -15.00
CA VAL A 128 3.33 10.16 -14.52
C VAL A 128 3.33 9.70 -13.06
N VAL A 129 2.38 10.20 -12.28
CA VAL A 129 2.19 9.76 -10.88
C VAL A 129 0.81 9.14 -10.71
N ALA A 130 0.77 7.89 -10.24
CA ALA A 130 -0.45 7.22 -9.83
C ALA A 130 -0.51 7.16 -8.30
N MET A 131 -1.64 7.54 -7.74
CA MET A 131 -1.92 7.49 -6.30
C MET A 131 -3.19 6.66 -6.09
N SER A 132 -3.14 5.66 -5.23
CA SER A 132 -4.31 4.82 -4.99
C SER A 132 -4.34 4.25 -3.58
N GLY A 133 -5.54 4.15 -3.03
CA GLY A 133 -5.82 3.55 -1.73
C GLY A 133 -6.24 4.53 -0.65
N SER A 134 -6.34 4.01 0.58
CA SER A 134 -6.76 4.79 1.75
C SER A 134 -5.65 5.68 2.30
N VAL A 135 -6.06 6.73 2.98
CA VAL A 135 -5.17 7.57 3.79
C VAL A 135 -5.04 6.95 5.18
N PRO A 136 -3.84 6.84 5.76
CA PRO A 136 -3.65 6.43 7.16
C PRO A 136 -4.35 7.36 8.14
N LYS A 137 -4.60 6.87 9.35
CA LYS A 137 -5.11 7.70 10.45
C LYS A 137 -4.12 8.82 10.80
N GLY A 138 -4.63 9.89 11.39
CA GLY A 138 -3.83 11.05 11.83
C GLY A 138 -3.61 12.12 10.78
N LEU A 139 -3.86 11.83 9.51
CA LEU A 139 -3.89 12.81 8.44
C LEU A 139 -5.32 13.24 8.17
N ASP A 140 -5.48 14.50 7.80
CA ASP A 140 -6.77 15.03 7.39
C ASP A 140 -7.15 14.65 5.95
N GLY A 141 -8.38 14.98 5.53
CA GLY A 141 -8.87 14.71 4.17
C GLY A 141 -8.12 15.44 3.06
N THR A 142 -7.16 16.32 3.37
CA THR A 142 -6.41 17.09 2.37
C THR A 142 -5.12 16.41 1.90
N ALA A 143 -4.72 15.27 2.51
CA ALA A 143 -3.47 14.61 2.20
C ALA A 143 -3.27 14.37 0.69
N TYR A 144 -4.25 13.77 0.02
CA TYR A 144 -4.16 13.57 -1.44
C TYR A 144 -4.20 14.89 -2.22
N GLN A 145 -4.95 15.90 -1.75
CA GLN A 145 -4.99 17.21 -2.40
C GLN A 145 -3.61 17.87 -2.39
N ARG A 146 -2.89 17.79 -1.27
CA ARG A 146 -1.51 18.31 -1.12
C ARG A 146 -0.56 17.60 -2.08
N LEU A 147 -0.63 16.25 -2.17
CA LEU A 147 0.22 15.49 -3.08
C LEU A 147 -0.11 15.76 -4.55
N VAL A 148 -1.39 15.84 -4.92
CA VAL A 148 -1.82 16.21 -6.27
C VAL A 148 -1.30 17.60 -6.65
N LYS A 149 -1.34 18.55 -5.72
CA LYS A 149 -0.78 19.88 -5.94
C LYS A 149 0.72 19.81 -6.25
N ILE A 150 1.50 19.05 -5.50
CA ILE A 150 2.94 18.85 -5.76
C ILE A 150 3.18 18.32 -7.17
N VAL A 151 2.41 17.33 -7.62
CA VAL A 151 2.56 16.76 -8.97
C VAL A 151 2.20 17.77 -10.06
N LYS A 152 1.10 18.52 -9.88
CA LYS A 152 0.67 19.54 -10.81
C LYS A 152 1.64 20.72 -10.88
N ASP A 153 2.17 21.17 -9.75
CA ASP A 153 3.17 22.24 -9.70
C ASP A 153 4.45 21.84 -10.43
N ALA A 154 4.78 20.54 -10.49
CA ALA A 154 5.87 19.98 -11.27
C ALA A 154 5.52 19.74 -12.76
N GLY A 155 4.32 20.09 -13.21
CA GLY A 155 3.87 19.90 -14.58
C GLY A 155 3.67 18.45 -15.00
N LYS A 156 3.45 17.53 -14.05
CA LYS A 156 3.34 16.10 -14.32
C LYS A 156 1.88 15.62 -14.34
N PRO A 157 1.54 14.65 -15.19
CA PRO A 157 0.25 13.97 -15.14
C PRO A 157 0.05 13.23 -13.79
N VAL A 158 -1.18 13.24 -13.29
CA VAL A 158 -1.54 12.52 -12.05
C VAL A 158 -2.83 11.73 -12.25
N ILE A 159 -2.84 10.51 -11.75
CA ILE A 159 -4.01 9.64 -11.67
C ILE A 159 -4.27 9.40 -10.18
N LEU A 160 -5.49 9.65 -9.74
CA LEU A 160 -5.92 9.41 -8.36
C LEU A 160 -7.11 8.46 -8.35
N ASP A 161 -6.94 7.31 -7.66
CA ASP A 161 -8.00 6.34 -7.37
C ASP A 161 -8.16 6.19 -5.87
N THR A 162 -9.18 6.83 -5.34
CA THR A 162 -9.53 6.76 -3.91
C THR A 162 -11.03 6.76 -3.75
N SER A 163 -11.52 6.27 -2.60
CA SER A 163 -12.94 6.21 -2.27
C SER A 163 -13.20 6.81 -0.90
N GLY A 164 -14.42 7.36 -0.70
CA GLY A 164 -14.89 8.02 0.52
C GLY A 164 -14.84 9.54 0.42
N ASP A 165 -15.52 10.18 1.38
CA ASP A 165 -15.60 11.64 1.52
C ASP A 165 -14.29 12.21 2.15
N ARG A 166 -13.15 12.02 1.47
CA ARG A 166 -11.84 12.39 2.01
C ARG A 166 -11.02 13.19 1.02
#